data_28ccf2f39624e0b7a5e37676765e48da
#
_entry.id   28ccf2f39624e0b7a5e37676765e48da
#
_cell.length_a   1.000
_cell.length_b   1.000
_cell.length_c   1.000
_cell.angle_alpha   90.00
_cell.angle_beta   90.00
_cell.angle_gamma   90.00
#
_symmetry.space_group_name_H-M   'P 1'
#
loop_
_entity.id
_entity.type
_entity.pdbx_description
1 polymer ?
#
loop_
_entity_poly.entity_id
_entity_poly.type
_entity_poly.pdbx_seq_one_letter_code
_entity_poly.pdbx_strand_id
1 'polypeptide(L)'
;MTFMKTKRLLTAIIMMLAVSAVSAQEILKSYSFIEAQGGLQLTSTNAPMDKLITPTAAISLGHYFSPAVGLRLHVNGWQSKSGFKDIDQYYKWKYITSDADLLVNLTNLFSKHHNFSHPLNVILLGGFGLTNAWDNNELKDLMLTRNLDMPLVWDKNRLSHNIRAGLRLETNVTKPLGVSLEVNANSLTDRFNSKLNNSDDWMFTAMLGVSFRFGHKYKTCQCKKPEPIPEPVVVPEPVVEPKPLVVPEPKPEPKPVTVNESLHEEIFYVICKSDPVGTEAQLQRIKKFMERNPDAKLQIIGYADKGTGNPKINMMYSQRRADNCKKTLIEKCGIDAARITATAMGDTVQPFDENDKNRCVIIDAKGSHQEMK
;
A
#
# COMPACT_ATOMS: atom_id res chain seq x y z
N MET A 1 -34.81 10.50 -16.64
CA MET A 1 -34.45 9.06 -16.49
C MET A 1 -32.91 8.80 -16.56
N THR A 2 -32.11 9.68 -17.09
CA THR A 2 -30.65 9.57 -17.26
C THR A 2 -29.85 9.81 -15.97
N PHE A 3 -30.31 10.69 -15.09
CA PHE A 3 -29.60 11.07 -13.84
C PHE A 3 -29.59 9.99 -12.75
N MET A 4 -30.55 9.06 -12.78
CA MET A 4 -30.59 7.92 -11.83
C MET A 4 -29.67 6.77 -12.24
N LYS A 5 -29.35 6.62 -13.51
CA LYS A 5 -28.43 5.57 -14.01
C LYS A 5 -26.98 5.91 -13.67
N THR A 6 -26.58 7.18 -13.71
CA THR A 6 -25.22 7.64 -13.34
C THR A 6 -24.95 7.52 -11.86
N LYS A 7 -25.93 7.79 -10.98
CA LYS A 7 -25.77 7.57 -9.52
C LYS A 7 -25.59 6.09 -9.17
N ARG A 8 -26.29 5.17 -9.83
CA ARG A 8 -26.15 3.72 -9.63
C ARG A 8 -24.81 3.18 -10.12
N LEU A 9 -24.29 3.73 -11.22
CA LEU A 9 -22.96 3.39 -11.73
C LEU A 9 -21.85 3.86 -10.78
N LEU A 10 -21.96 5.09 -10.26
CA LEU A 10 -21.02 5.64 -9.28
C LEU A 10 -21.03 4.85 -7.96
N THR A 11 -22.22 4.45 -7.50
CA THR A 11 -22.37 3.63 -6.28
C THR A 11 -21.83 2.21 -6.47
N ALA A 12 -21.98 1.62 -7.66
CA ALA A 12 -21.40 0.31 -7.98
C ALA A 12 -19.87 0.35 -8.05
N ILE A 13 -19.29 1.43 -8.55
CA ILE A 13 -17.82 1.65 -8.57
C ILE A 13 -17.29 1.85 -7.14
N ILE A 14 -18.02 2.56 -6.28
CA ILE A 14 -17.66 2.76 -4.86
C ILE A 14 -17.82 1.46 -4.05
N MET A 15 -18.82 0.64 -4.33
CA MET A 15 -19.00 -0.66 -3.65
C MET A 15 -17.96 -1.72 -4.07
N MET A 16 -17.40 -1.66 -5.28
CA MET A 16 -16.29 -2.55 -5.67
C MET A 16 -14.95 -2.24 -4.96
N LEU A 17 -14.85 -1.09 -4.29
CA LEU A 17 -13.66 -0.67 -3.54
C LEU A 17 -13.60 -1.21 -2.10
N ALA A 18 -14.60 -1.95 -1.62
CA ALA A 18 -14.75 -2.30 -0.20
C ALA A 18 -14.43 -3.77 0.17
N VAL A 19 -13.88 -4.59 -0.72
CA VAL A 19 -13.48 -5.96 -0.38
C VAL A 19 -11.97 -6.05 -0.19
N SER A 20 -11.49 -5.67 0.99
CA SER A 20 -10.14 -5.97 1.44
C SER A 20 -10.12 -7.26 2.24
N ALA A 21 -9.81 -8.37 1.59
CA ALA A 21 -9.46 -9.61 2.26
C ALA A 21 -8.13 -9.43 3.00
N VAL A 22 -8.13 -9.71 4.30
CA VAL A 22 -6.93 -9.75 5.15
C VAL A 22 -6.08 -10.93 4.70
N SER A 23 -5.06 -10.67 3.88
CA SER A 23 -4.01 -11.62 3.53
C SER A 23 -2.75 -11.31 4.32
N ALA A 24 -1.99 -12.35 4.70
CA ALA A 24 -0.66 -12.21 5.29
C ALA A 24 0.17 -11.22 4.45
N GLN A 25 0.82 -10.25 5.12
CA GLN A 25 1.53 -9.15 4.45
C GLN A 25 2.77 -9.68 3.70
N GLU A 26 2.56 -10.08 2.45
CA GLU A 26 3.63 -10.26 1.49
C GLU A 26 4.08 -8.88 1.01
N ILE A 27 5.33 -8.51 1.29
CA ILE A 27 5.90 -7.25 0.79
C ILE A 27 6.24 -7.46 -0.68
N LEU A 28 5.53 -6.78 -1.57
CA LEU A 28 5.84 -6.77 -2.99
C LEU A 28 7.23 -6.19 -3.21
N LYS A 29 8.08 -6.92 -3.93
CA LYS A 29 9.43 -6.48 -4.27
C LYS A 29 9.50 -5.91 -5.69
N SER A 30 9.01 -6.63 -6.67
CA SER A 30 9.04 -6.24 -8.07
C SER A 30 7.97 -6.98 -8.87
N TYR A 31 7.58 -6.41 -10.00
CA TYR A 31 6.69 -7.05 -10.98
C TYR A 31 6.82 -6.39 -12.34
N SER A 32 6.43 -7.12 -13.39
CA SER A 32 6.29 -6.59 -14.74
C SER A 32 4.82 -6.40 -15.07
N PHE A 33 4.52 -5.52 -16.03
CA PHE A 33 3.16 -5.32 -16.51
C PHE A 33 3.15 -5.04 -18.01
N ILE A 34 2.07 -5.43 -18.64
CA ILE A 34 1.65 -4.98 -19.95
C ILE A 34 0.35 -4.22 -19.81
N GLU A 35 0.16 -3.15 -20.61
CA GLU A 35 -1.00 -2.30 -20.50
C GLU A 35 -1.49 -1.90 -21.88
N ALA A 36 -2.81 -1.85 -22.04
CA ALA A 36 -3.48 -1.23 -23.18
C ALA A 36 -4.29 -0.02 -22.69
N GLN A 37 -4.19 1.09 -23.43
CA GLN A 37 -4.88 2.33 -23.08
C GLN A 37 -5.59 2.89 -24.31
N GLY A 38 -6.70 3.57 -24.06
CA GLY A 38 -7.46 4.32 -25.06
C GLY A 38 -7.93 5.64 -24.50
N GLY A 39 -7.97 6.67 -25.31
CA GLY A 39 -8.35 7.99 -24.82
C GLY A 39 -8.38 9.07 -25.87
N LEU A 40 -8.15 10.28 -25.43
CA LEU A 40 -8.20 11.49 -26.22
C LEU A 40 -6.86 12.21 -26.18
N GLN A 41 -6.54 12.87 -27.27
CA GLN A 41 -5.40 13.78 -27.36
C GLN A 41 -5.83 15.15 -27.89
N LEU A 42 -5.06 16.16 -27.55
CA LEU A 42 -5.21 17.53 -27.97
C LEU A 42 -3.83 18.13 -28.29
N THR A 43 -3.61 18.61 -29.50
CA THR A 43 -2.42 19.40 -29.82
C THR A 43 -2.75 20.88 -29.66
N SER A 44 -2.01 21.58 -28.81
CA SER A 44 -2.22 23.00 -28.51
C SER A 44 -1.88 23.87 -29.73
N THR A 45 -2.80 24.70 -30.13
CA THR A 45 -2.61 25.68 -31.21
C THR A 45 -3.51 26.92 -30.99
N ASN A 46 -3.46 27.91 -31.87
CA ASN A 46 -4.32 29.09 -31.78
C ASN A 46 -5.79 28.81 -32.16
N ALA A 47 -6.13 27.58 -32.56
CA ALA A 47 -7.51 27.20 -32.90
C ALA A 47 -8.29 26.81 -31.62
N PRO A 48 -9.64 26.84 -31.63
CA PRO A 48 -10.47 26.42 -30.50
C PRO A 48 -10.20 24.98 -30.07
N MET A 49 -9.91 24.75 -28.80
CA MET A 49 -9.48 23.45 -28.27
C MET A 49 -10.52 22.35 -28.44
N ASP A 50 -11.79 22.66 -28.33
CA ASP A 50 -12.91 21.71 -28.53
C ASP A 50 -12.94 21.10 -29.93
N LYS A 51 -12.42 21.79 -30.93
CA LYS A 51 -12.32 21.33 -32.30
C LYS A 51 -11.08 20.48 -32.61
N LEU A 52 -10.10 20.47 -31.69
CA LEU A 52 -8.79 19.82 -31.87
C LEU A 52 -8.70 18.44 -31.21
N ILE A 53 -9.70 18.05 -30.46
CA ILE A 53 -9.71 16.77 -29.75
C ILE A 53 -9.80 15.62 -30.76
N THR A 54 -8.90 14.65 -30.66
CA THR A 54 -8.86 13.44 -31.48
C THR A 54 -8.62 12.19 -30.62
N PRO A 55 -8.98 10.98 -31.08
CA PRO A 55 -8.71 9.77 -30.35
C PRO A 55 -7.21 9.44 -30.36
N THR A 56 -6.79 8.71 -29.32
CA THR A 56 -5.46 8.09 -29.21
C THR A 56 -5.57 6.73 -28.56
N ALA A 57 -4.65 5.83 -28.90
CA ALA A 57 -4.53 4.53 -28.26
C ALA A 57 -3.06 4.25 -27.94
N ALA A 58 -2.81 3.43 -26.91
CA ALA A 58 -1.46 3.11 -26.48
C ALA A 58 -1.33 1.67 -26.02
N ILE A 59 -0.09 1.17 -26.12
CA ILE A 59 0.34 -0.07 -25.51
C ILE A 59 1.63 0.20 -24.73
N SER A 60 1.79 -0.45 -23.59
CA SER A 60 2.96 -0.29 -22.71
C SER A 60 3.45 -1.61 -22.19
N LEU A 61 4.77 -1.69 -21.99
CA LEU A 61 5.44 -2.76 -21.25
C LEU A 61 6.32 -2.11 -20.18
N GLY A 62 6.15 -2.50 -18.92
CA GLY A 62 6.90 -1.90 -17.83
C GLY A 62 7.35 -2.91 -16.78
N HIS A 63 8.29 -2.45 -15.96
CA HIS A 63 8.80 -3.20 -14.82
C HIS A 63 8.99 -2.28 -13.62
N TYR A 64 8.40 -2.66 -12.48
CA TYR A 64 8.68 -2.04 -11.19
C TYR A 64 9.79 -2.81 -10.49
N PHE A 65 10.94 -2.14 -10.24
CA PHE A 65 12.09 -2.70 -9.52
C PHE A 65 11.89 -2.67 -8.01
N SER A 66 11.04 -1.75 -7.57
CA SER A 66 10.60 -1.61 -6.20
C SER A 66 9.11 -1.25 -6.19
N PRO A 67 8.42 -1.29 -5.04
CA PRO A 67 7.02 -0.84 -4.96
C PRO A 67 6.81 0.61 -5.43
N ALA A 68 7.85 1.45 -5.37
CA ALA A 68 7.75 2.87 -5.64
C ALA A 68 8.32 3.29 -7.01
N VAL A 69 9.27 2.54 -7.59
CA VAL A 69 10.00 2.97 -8.79
C VAL A 69 9.96 1.90 -9.87
N GLY A 70 9.60 2.31 -11.07
CA GLY A 70 9.55 1.47 -12.26
C GLY A 70 9.98 2.21 -13.53
N LEU A 71 10.22 1.43 -14.58
CA LEU A 71 10.45 1.91 -15.94
C LEU A 71 9.39 1.34 -16.88
N ARG A 72 9.03 2.10 -17.90
CA ARG A 72 8.02 1.73 -18.89
C ARG A 72 8.50 2.11 -20.29
N LEU A 73 8.32 1.21 -21.24
CA LEU A 73 8.27 1.52 -22.65
C LEU A 73 6.82 1.75 -23.05
N HIS A 74 6.54 2.85 -23.69
CA HIS A 74 5.20 3.29 -24.04
C HIS A 74 5.14 3.68 -25.49
N VAL A 75 4.17 3.15 -26.21
CA VAL A 75 3.91 3.50 -27.61
C VAL A 75 2.47 3.94 -27.72
N ASN A 76 2.26 5.17 -28.18
CA ASN A 76 0.92 5.71 -28.43
C ASN A 76 0.84 6.37 -29.79
N GLY A 77 -0.37 6.43 -30.33
CA GLY A 77 -0.59 7.08 -31.62
C GLY A 77 -2.02 7.00 -32.06
N TRP A 78 -2.33 7.66 -33.12
CA TRP A 78 -3.50 7.63 -33.97
C TRP A 78 -3.48 8.87 -34.87
N GLN A 79 -4.26 9.88 -34.55
CA GLN A 79 -4.50 11.06 -35.32
C GLN A 79 -4.36 12.31 -34.46
N SER A 80 -3.66 13.30 -34.99
CA SER A 80 -3.56 14.63 -34.40
C SER A 80 -4.27 15.65 -35.32
N LYS A 81 -4.63 16.81 -34.75
CA LYS A 81 -5.38 17.84 -35.43
C LYS A 81 -4.87 19.23 -35.05
N SER A 82 -4.82 20.12 -36.06
CA SER A 82 -4.58 21.54 -35.86
C SER A 82 -5.54 22.33 -36.74
N GLY A 83 -5.52 23.67 -36.66
CA GLY A 83 -6.42 24.49 -37.45
C GLY A 83 -6.07 25.96 -37.37
N PHE A 84 -6.77 26.75 -38.18
CA PHE A 84 -6.67 28.20 -38.28
C PHE A 84 -7.99 28.81 -37.79
N LYS A 85 -7.95 29.58 -36.73
CA LYS A 85 -9.12 30.23 -36.12
C LYS A 85 -9.74 31.24 -37.10
N ASP A 86 -8.91 32.02 -37.79
CA ASP A 86 -9.35 33.17 -38.61
C ASP A 86 -10.15 32.74 -39.86
N ILE A 87 -9.91 31.53 -40.36
CA ILE A 87 -10.58 31.00 -41.55
C ILE A 87 -11.45 29.77 -41.23
N ASP A 88 -11.57 29.39 -39.94
CA ASP A 88 -12.32 28.22 -39.47
C ASP A 88 -12.00 26.92 -40.24
N GLN A 89 -10.72 26.71 -40.54
CA GLN A 89 -10.24 25.54 -41.24
C GLN A 89 -9.37 24.66 -40.34
N TYR A 90 -9.50 23.36 -40.52
CA TYR A 90 -8.81 22.35 -39.71
C TYR A 90 -8.14 21.33 -40.62
N TYR A 91 -7.04 20.74 -40.18
CA TYR A 91 -6.32 19.67 -40.87
C TYR A 91 -5.81 18.64 -39.87
N LYS A 92 -5.57 17.43 -40.34
CA LYS A 92 -5.21 16.26 -39.57
C LYS A 92 -3.99 15.59 -40.16
N TRP A 93 -3.25 14.92 -39.29
CA TRP A 93 -2.15 14.03 -39.66
C TRP A 93 -2.13 12.84 -38.73
N LYS A 94 -1.42 11.79 -39.11
CA LYS A 94 -1.19 10.59 -38.27
C LYS A 94 0.11 10.71 -37.52
N TYR A 95 0.20 10.10 -36.36
CA TYR A 95 1.43 10.06 -35.58
C TYR A 95 1.57 8.75 -34.81
N ILE A 96 2.80 8.40 -34.47
CA ILE A 96 3.19 7.40 -33.48
C ILE A 96 4.31 7.95 -32.63
N THR A 97 4.18 7.79 -31.32
CA THR A 97 5.18 8.19 -30.32
C THR A 97 5.69 6.95 -29.60
N SER A 98 6.99 6.88 -29.41
CA SER A 98 7.64 5.82 -28.63
C SER A 98 8.49 6.45 -27.53
N ASP A 99 8.16 6.16 -26.28
CA ASP A 99 8.74 6.79 -25.10
C ASP A 99 9.32 5.74 -24.14
N ALA A 100 10.34 6.17 -23.40
CA ALA A 100 10.84 5.51 -22.20
C ALA A 100 10.50 6.38 -20.98
N ASP A 101 9.68 5.87 -20.07
CA ASP A 101 9.18 6.57 -18.90
C ASP A 101 9.79 6.03 -17.61
N LEU A 102 10.14 6.93 -16.71
CA LEU A 102 10.34 6.66 -15.29
C LEU A 102 8.98 6.80 -14.59
N LEU A 103 8.62 5.80 -13.80
CA LEU A 103 7.39 5.78 -13.00
C LEU A 103 7.76 5.90 -11.51
N VAL A 104 7.14 6.83 -10.80
CA VAL A 104 7.31 7.03 -9.36
C VAL A 104 5.95 6.92 -8.68
N ASN A 105 5.69 5.81 -8.03
CA ASN A 105 4.46 5.60 -7.26
C ASN A 105 4.55 6.33 -5.90
N LEU A 106 3.93 7.50 -5.83
CA LEU A 106 3.95 8.36 -4.64
C LEU A 106 3.24 7.69 -3.46
N THR A 107 2.14 6.99 -3.70
CA THR A 107 1.40 6.28 -2.65
C THR A 107 2.31 5.26 -1.95
N ASN A 108 3.06 4.46 -2.71
CA ASN A 108 3.99 3.49 -2.16
C ASN A 108 5.27 4.14 -1.60
N LEU A 109 5.73 5.24 -2.18
CA LEU A 109 6.92 5.96 -1.71
C LEU A 109 6.73 6.52 -0.29
N PHE A 110 5.55 7.09 -0.01
CA PHE A 110 5.22 7.68 1.29
C PHE A 110 4.48 6.73 2.22
N SER A 111 4.08 5.54 1.76
CA SER A 111 3.41 4.54 2.58
C SER A 111 4.39 3.78 3.47
N LYS A 112 3.98 3.53 4.69
CA LYS A 112 4.69 2.63 5.61
C LYS A 112 4.54 1.14 5.24
N HIS A 113 3.60 0.80 4.36
CA HIS A 113 3.26 -0.57 3.96
C HIS A 113 3.34 -0.69 2.44
N HIS A 114 4.39 -1.31 1.93
CA HIS A 114 4.62 -1.53 0.49
C HIS A 114 3.91 -2.78 -0.01
N ASN A 115 2.59 -2.78 -0.01
CA ASN A 115 1.79 -3.88 -0.54
C ASN A 115 0.71 -3.38 -1.50
N PHE A 116 0.14 -4.28 -2.33
CA PHE A 116 -0.95 -3.99 -3.26
C PHE A 116 -2.28 -3.58 -2.61
N SER A 117 -2.30 -3.34 -1.31
CA SER A 117 -3.54 -3.09 -0.56
C SER A 117 -4.04 -1.65 -0.64
N HIS A 118 -3.31 -0.76 -1.34
CA HIS A 118 -3.80 0.60 -1.53
C HIS A 118 -4.92 0.60 -2.57
N PRO A 119 -6.10 1.12 -2.24
CA PRO A 119 -7.23 1.18 -3.16
C PRO A 119 -6.94 2.10 -4.36
N LEU A 120 -6.10 3.11 -4.16
CA LEU A 120 -5.69 4.05 -5.19
C LEU A 120 -4.19 4.32 -5.10
N ASN A 121 -3.51 4.20 -6.22
CA ASN A 121 -2.10 4.57 -6.38
C ASN A 121 -2.02 5.85 -7.20
N VAL A 122 -1.25 6.82 -6.71
CA VAL A 122 -0.90 8.05 -7.41
C VAL A 122 0.53 7.89 -7.91
N ILE A 123 0.71 7.95 -9.22
CA ILE A 123 1.98 7.69 -9.89
C ILE A 123 2.34 8.92 -10.72
N LEU A 124 3.51 9.49 -10.46
CA LEU A 124 4.12 10.47 -11.34
C LEU A 124 4.91 9.74 -12.42
N LEU A 125 4.88 10.28 -13.62
CA LEU A 125 5.71 9.79 -14.71
C LEU A 125 6.45 10.94 -15.38
N GLY A 126 7.65 10.64 -15.84
CA GLY A 126 8.46 11.52 -16.67
C GLY A 126 9.22 10.67 -17.69
N GLY A 127 9.26 11.10 -18.94
CA GLY A 127 9.86 10.32 -20.00
C GLY A 127 10.36 11.15 -21.16
N PHE A 128 11.09 10.49 -22.00
CA PHE A 128 11.55 11.03 -23.27
C PHE A 128 11.40 9.98 -24.39
N GLY A 129 11.25 10.45 -25.60
CA GLY A 129 11.08 9.59 -26.75
C GLY A 129 11.09 10.33 -28.08
N LEU A 130 10.58 9.65 -29.08
CA LEU A 130 10.50 10.14 -30.44
C LEU A 130 9.07 9.99 -30.97
N THR A 131 8.60 11.02 -31.61
CA THR A 131 7.32 11.04 -32.36
C THR A 131 7.61 11.09 -33.84
N ASN A 132 7.05 10.15 -34.58
CA ASN A 132 7.03 10.20 -36.04
C ASN A 132 5.62 10.56 -36.50
N ALA A 133 5.50 11.60 -37.33
CA ALA A 133 4.24 12.07 -37.90
C ALA A 133 4.26 11.91 -39.43
N TRP A 134 3.11 11.60 -40.04
CA TRP A 134 2.94 11.40 -41.46
C TRP A 134 1.50 11.68 -41.88
N ASP A 135 1.25 11.70 -43.23
CA ASP A 135 -0.08 11.90 -43.80
C ASP A 135 -0.66 13.31 -43.57
N ASN A 136 0.15 14.35 -43.90
CA ASN A 136 -0.22 15.76 -43.77
C ASN A 136 -0.86 16.33 -45.06
N ASN A 137 -1.60 15.50 -45.79
CA ASN A 137 -2.15 15.88 -47.09
C ASN A 137 -3.26 16.94 -46.97
N GLU A 138 -4.10 16.88 -45.93
CA GLU A 138 -5.15 17.88 -45.71
C GLU A 138 -4.59 19.30 -45.60
N LEU A 139 -3.42 19.48 -44.94
CA LEU A 139 -2.78 20.80 -44.88
C LEU A 139 -2.27 21.26 -46.23
N LYS A 140 -1.68 20.37 -47.03
CA LYS A 140 -1.21 20.73 -48.40
C LYS A 140 -2.35 21.18 -49.31
N ASP A 141 -3.46 20.43 -49.29
CA ASP A 141 -4.66 20.78 -50.05
C ASP A 141 -5.23 22.14 -49.60
N LEU A 142 -5.21 22.39 -48.28
CA LEU A 142 -5.64 23.67 -47.72
C LEU A 142 -4.72 24.83 -48.14
N MET A 143 -3.39 24.61 -48.15
CA MET A 143 -2.41 25.59 -48.60
C MET A 143 -2.63 25.99 -50.07
N LEU A 144 -2.82 25.00 -50.93
CA LEU A 144 -3.08 25.24 -52.34
C LEU A 144 -4.41 25.98 -52.58
N THR A 145 -5.46 25.59 -51.85
CA THR A 145 -6.81 26.15 -52.01
C THR A 145 -6.93 27.57 -51.48
N ARG A 146 -6.21 27.87 -50.37
CA ARG A 146 -6.32 29.15 -49.65
C ARG A 146 -5.08 30.04 -49.78
N ASN A 147 -4.09 29.63 -50.61
CA ASN A 147 -2.83 30.34 -50.84
C ASN A 147 -2.12 30.72 -49.51
N LEU A 148 -2.03 29.75 -48.56
CA LEU A 148 -1.40 29.95 -47.27
C LEU A 148 0.10 29.73 -47.38
N ASP A 149 0.91 30.66 -46.80
CA ASP A 149 2.34 30.49 -46.68
C ASP A 149 2.67 29.80 -45.33
N MET A 150 3.21 28.57 -45.39
CA MET A 150 3.53 27.74 -44.26
C MET A 150 4.97 27.23 -44.34
N PRO A 151 5.94 27.96 -43.79
CA PRO A 151 7.37 27.63 -43.95
C PRO A 151 7.79 26.33 -43.29
N LEU A 152 7.04 25.85 -42.33
CA LEU A 152 7.35 24.61 -41.58
C LEU A 152 6.54 23.39 -42.04
N VAL A 153 5.77 23.49 -43.11
CA VAL A 153 5.04 22.34 -43.63
C VAL A 153 6.01 21.22 -44.03
N TRP A 154 5.65 20.01 -43.69
CA TRP A 154 6.42 18.82 -44.03
C TRP A 154 5.62 17.90 -44.97
N ASP A 155 6.35 17.24 -45.85
CA ASP A 155 5.77 16.59 -47.02
C ASP A 155 5.58 15.08 -46.85
N LYS A 156 6.51 14.41 -46.13
CA LYS A 156 6.49 12.95 -45.93
C LYS A 156 6.36 12.61 -44.45
N ASN A 157 7.48 12.26 -43.87
CA ASN A 157 7.55 11.91 -42.45
C ASN A 157 8.23 13.04 -41.65
N ARG A 158 7.72 13.30 -40.49
CA ARG A 158 8.33 14.26 -39.56
C ARG A 158 8.70 13.58 -38.25
N LEU A 159 10.00 13.51 -37.99
CA LEU A 159 10.51 13.05 -36.71
C LEU A 159 10.63 14.25 -35.76
N SER A 160 10.13 14.07 -34.56
CA SER A 160 10.12 15.03 -33.46
C SER A 160 10.65 14.39 -32.20
N HIS A 161 11.37 15.13 -31.35
CA HIS A 161 11.57 14.67 -29.99
C HIS A 161 10.22 14.65 -29.25
N ASN A 162 10.14 13.87 -28.19
CA ASN A 162 9.05 13.92 -27.24
C ASN A 162 9.63 13.94 -25.82
N ILE A 163 9.33 14.99 -25.05
CA ILE A 163 9.60 15.06 -23.62
C ILE A 163 8.25 15.11 -22.94
N ARG A 164 8.00 14.17 -22.03
CA ARG A 164 6.70 14.05 -21.40
C ARG A 164 6.76 14.02 -19.88
N ALA A 165 5.71 14.58 -19.28
CA ALA A 165 5.44 14.46 -17.86
C ALA A 165 3.95 14.19 -17.65
N GLY A 166 3.59 13.41 -16.64
CA GLY A 166 2.21 13.07 -16.40
C GLY A 166 1.90 12.57 -15.01
N LEU A 167 0.61 12.47 -14.77
CA LEU A 167 0.03 11.93 -13.56
C LEU A 167 -0.86 10.75 -13.93
N ARG A 168 -0.67 9.65 -13.20
CA ARG A 168 -1.46 8.42 -13.35
C ARG A 168 -2.11 8.06 -12.02
N LEU A 169 -3.40 7.84 -12.06
CA LEU A 169 -4.20 7.26 -10.99
C LEU A 169 -4.47 5.80 -11.36
N GLU A 170 -4.11 4.89 -10.48
CA GLU A 170 -4.28 3.46 -10.73
C GLU A 170 -4.96 2.77 -9.55
N THR A 171 -5.98 1.96 -9.83
CA THR A 171 -6.63 1.10 -8.86
C THR A 171 -6.41 -0.37 -9.19
N ASN A 172 -6.23 -1.18 -8.15
CA ASN A 172 -6.04 -2.62 -8.28
C ASN A 172 -7.40 -3.31 -8.23
N VAL A 173 -7.86 -3.88 -9.34
CA VAL A 173 -9.10 -4.67 -9.39
C VAL A 173 -8.87 -6.06 -8.80
N THR A 174 -7.77 -6.69 -9.20
CA THR A 174 -7.27 -7.95 -8.66
C THR A 174 -5.74 -7.90 -8.56
N LYS A 175 -5.11 -8.93 -7.98
CA LYS A 175 -3.62 -8.98 -7.97
C LYS A 175 -3.01 -8.81 -9.37
N PRO A 176 -3.48 -9.51 -10.43
CA PRO A 176 -2.92 -9.33 -11.77
C PRO A 176 -3.54 -8.18 -12.57
N LEU A 177 -4.71 -7.66 -12.22
CA LEU A 177 -5.40 -6.66 -13.03
C LEU A 177 -5.49 -5.30 -12.35
N GLY A 178 -5.13 -4.25 -13.07
CA GLY A 178 -5.29 -2.86 -12.68
C GLY A 178 -6.04 -2.05 -13.74
N VAL A 179 -6.69 -0.99 -13.29
CA VAL A 179 -7.32 0.03 -14.15
C VAL A 179 -6.67 1.37 -13.84
N SER A 180 -6.38 2.15 -14.86
CA SER A 180 -5.69 3.43 -14.74
C SER A 180 -6.39 4.55 -15.49
N LEU A 181 -6.25 5.77 -14.96
CA LEU A 181 -6.49 7.03 -15.65
C LEU A 181 -5.16 7.77 -15.69
N GLU A 182 -4.71 8.15 -16.86
CA GLU A 182 -3.42 8.82 -17.07
C GLU A 182 -3.62 10.11 -17.87
N VAL A 183 -3.00 11.20 -17.43
CA VAL A 183 -2.99 12.49 -18.11
C VAL A 183 -1.54 12.92 -18.30
N ASN A 184 -1.16 13.26 -19.53
CA ASN A 184 0.21 13.64 -19.88
C ASN A 184 0.25 14.95 -20.64
N ALA A 185 1.31 15.71 -20.41
CA ALA A 185 1.76 16.82 -21.24
C ALA A 185 3.03 16.38 -21.97
N ASN A 186 3.07 16.58 -23.27
CA ASN A 186 4.15 16.22 -24.17
C ASN A 186 4.66 17.47 -24.88
N SER A 187 5.96 17.72 -24.87
CA SER A 187 6.65 18.77 -25.62
C SER A 187 7.29 18.14 -26.85
N LEU A 188 6.97 18.67 -28.01
CA LEU A 188 7.41 18.21 -29.33
C LEU A 188 8.07 19.37 -30.07
N THR A 189 8.85 19.10 -31.13
CA THR A 189 9.46 20.18 -31.91
C THR A 189 8.40 21.10 -32.55
N ASP A 190 8.72 22.38 -32.67
CA ASP A 190 7.89 23.45 -33.29
C ASP A 190 7.36 23.15 -34.73
N ARG A 191 7.78 22.02 -35.31
CA ARG A 191 7.31 21.60 -36.64
C ARG A 191 6.28 20.50 -36.62
N PHE A 192 5.90 20.02 -35.44
CA PHE A 192 4.99 18.88 -35.32
C PHE A 192 3.60 19.23 -35.90
N ASN A 193 3.11 20.40 -35.59
CA ASN A 193 1.82 20.90 -36.08
C ASN A 193 1.94 21.73 -37.40
N SER A 194 3.14 21.84 -38.00
CA SER A 194 3.46 22.62 -39.20
C SER A 194 3.32 24.13 -39.06
N LYS A 195 3.10 24.67 -37.88
CA LYS A 195 3.02 26.13 -37.64
C LYS A 195 4.30 26.65 -37.00
N LEU A 196 4.73 27.84 -37.36
CA LEU A 196 5.86 28.51 -36.75
C LEU A 196 5.38 29.32 -35.55
N ASN A 197 5.78 28.97 -34.37
CA ASN A 197 5.53 29.71 -33.12
C ASN A 197 6.81 29.96 -32.29
N ASN A 198 7.98 29.56 -32.82
CA ASN A 198 9.29 29.72 -32.19
C ASN A 198 9.39 29.08 -30.77
N SER A 199 8.58 28.07 -30.50
CA SER A 199 8.56 27.31 -29.29
C SER A 199 8.09 25.87 -29.57
N ASP A 200 8.40 24.95 -28.65
CA ASP A 200 7.92 23.57 -28.81
C ASP A 200 6.40 23.49 -28.85
N ASP A 201 5.92 22.56 -29.66
CA ASP A 201 4.49 22.21 -29.75
C ASP A 201 4.09 21.38 -28.54
N TRP A 202 2.94 21.67 -27.96
CA TRP A 202 2.40 20.93 -26.83
C TRP A 202 1.27 20.01 -27.24
N MET A 203 1.36 18.75 -26.82
CA MET A 203 0.30 17.75 -26.96
C MET A 203 -0.10 17.20 -25.60
N PHE A 204 -1.38 17.27 -25.29
CA PHE A 204 -1.96 16.71 -24.06
C PHE A 204 -2.71 15.43 -24.38
N THR A 205 -2.56 14.43 -23.53
CA THR A 205 -3.29 13.16 -23.64
C THR A 205 -3.99 12.82 -22.36
N ALA A 206 -5.21 12.27 -22.44
CA ALA A 206 -5.96 11.71 -21.33
C ALA A 206 -6.44 10.31 -21.72
N MET A 207 -5.97 9.29 -21.01
CA MET A 207 -6.17 7.89 -21.38
C MET A 207 -6.67 7.05 -20.21
N LEU A 208 -7.59 6.14 -20.50
CA LEU A 208 -8.01 5.06 -19.61
C LEU A 208 -7.28 3.78 -20.01
N GLY A 209 -6.78 3.03 -19.05
CA GLY A 209 -5.99 1.84 -19.30
C GLY A 209 -6.40 0.64 -18.46
N VAL A 210 -6.08 -0.54 -18.99
CA VAL A 210 -6.15 -1.81 -18.29
C VAL A 210 -4.77 -2.44 -18.33
N SER A 211 -4.22 -2.72 -17.15
CA SER A 211 -2.91 -3.32 -16.98
C SER A 211 -3.02 -4.76 -16.48
N PHE A 212 -2.21 -5.65 -17.04
CA PHE A 212 -2.01 -7.01 -16.57
C PHE A 212 -0.60 -7.14 -15.99
N ARG A 213 -0.51 -7.53 -14.71
CA ARG A 213 0.73 -7.65 -13.95
C ARG A 213 1.12 -9.09 -13.78
N PHE A 214 2.41 -9.37 -13.94
CA PHE A 214 2.98 -10.72 -13.86
C PHE A 214 4.38 -10.68 -13.26
N GLY A 215 4.93 -11.87 -12.96
CA GLY A 215 6.29 -11.99 -12.43
C GLY A 215 6.47 -11.35 -11.05
N HIS A 216 5.41 -11.35 -10.23
CA HIS A 216 5.45 -10.80 -8.89
C HIS A 216 6.50 -11.50 -8.03
N LYS A 217 7.46 -10.74 -7.52
CA LYS A 217 8.41 -11.20 -6.49
C LYS A 217 8.02 -10.59 -5.16
N TYR A 218 7.82 -11.42 -4.18
CA TYR A 218 7.53 -11.02 -2.82
C TYR A 218 8.75 -11.28 -1.94
N LYS A 219 8.98 -10.41 -0.98
CA LYS A 219 9.83 -10.74 0.15
C LYS A 219 8.95 -11.56 1.08
N THR A 220 9.01 -12.86 0.95
CA THR A 220 8.44 -13.77 1.94
C THR A 220 9.24 -13.55 3.22
N CYS A 221 8.61 -12.99 4.24
CA CYS A 221 9.01 -13.30 5.60
C CYS A 221 8.78 -14.81 5.70
N GLN A 222 9.85 -15.61 5.64
CA GLN A 222 9.73 -17.05 5.85
C GLN A 222 9.26 -17.26 7.29
N CYS A 223 7.94 -17.32 7.48
CA CYS A 223 7.40 -17.99 8.62
C CYS A 223 7.74 -19.47 8.42
N LYS A 224 8.82 -19.96 9.04
CA LYS A 224 8.94 -21.41 9.27
C LYS A 224 7.63 -21.81 9.94
N LYS A 225 6.91 -22.77 9.34
CA LYS A 225 5.80 -23.43 10.05
C LYS A 225 6.34 -23.79 11.45
N PRO A 226 5.63 -23.46 12.52
CA PRO A 226 6.00 -23.98 13.84
C PRO A 226 6.08 -25.49 13.68
N GLU A 227 7.22 -26.06 14.05
CA GLU A 227 7.29 -27.51 14.25
C GLU A 227 6.20 -27.85 15.28
N PRO A 228 5.45 -28.94 15.10
CA PRO A 228 4.43 -29.32 16.06
C PRO A 228 5.12 -29.41 17.42
N ILE A 229 4.61 -28.64 18.38
CA ILE A 229 5.05 -28.69 19.78
C ILE A 229 4.91 -30.15 20.21
N PRO A 230 5.98 -30.83 20.65
CA PRO A 230 5.84 -32.18 21.16
C PRO A 230 4.79 -32.17 22.29
N GLU A 231 3.84 -33.06 22.23
CA GLU A 231 2.82 -33.21 23.25
C GLU A 231 3.52 -33.28 24.62
N PRO A 232 3.00 -32.55 25.63
CA PRO A 232 3.60 -32.61 26.95
C PRO A 232 3.60 -34.06 27.44
N VAL A 233 4.80 -34.57 27.71
CA VAL A 233 4.96 -35.88 28.34
C VAL A 233 4.20 -35.83 29.66
N VAL A 234 3.10 -36.59 29.75
CA VAL A 234 2.37 -36.75 31.00
C VAL A 234 3.29 -37.50 31.96
N VAL A 235 3.91 -36.73 32.87
CA VAL A 235 4.62 -37.33 34.00
C VAL A 235 3.53 -37.89 34.94
N PRO A 236 3.52 -39.19 35.24
CA PRO A 236 2.55 -39.73 36.20
C PRO A 236 2.69 -39.04 37.55
N GLU A 237 1.57 -38.55 38.09
CA GLU A 237 1.52 -37.98 39.42
C GLU A 237 2.02 -39.01 40.45
N PRO A 238 2.85 -38.63 41.46
CA PRO A 238 3.27 -39.51 42.53
C PRO A 238 2.04 -39.90 43.36
N VAL A 239 1.87 -41.21 43.52
CA VAL A 239 0.83 -41.82 44.37
C VAL A 239 1.01 -41.31 45.80
N VAL A 240 0.06 -40.50 46.26
CA VAL A 240 0.04 -40.02 47.66
C VAL A 240 -0.56 -41.11 48.53
N GLU A 241 0.24 -41.70 49.44
CA GLU A 241 -0.25 -42.60 50.47
C GLU A 241 -1.25 -41.90 51.42
N PRO A 242 -2.33 -42.55 51.83
CA PRO A 242 -3.35 -41.95 52.69
C PRO A 242 -2.82 -41.70 54.11
N LYS A 243 -2.80 -40.44 54.54
CA LYS A 243 -2.51 -40.03 55.94
C LYS A 243 -3.70 -40.39 56.86
N PRO A 244 -3.43 -40.77 58.16
CA PRO A 244 -4.45 -41.10 59.09
C PRO A 244 -5.40 -39.96 59.46
N LEU A 245 -6.68 -40.30 59.65
CA LEU A 245 -7.74 -39.39 60.10
C LEU A 245 -7.42 -38.75 61.43
N VAL A 246 -7.23 -37.43 61.46
CA VAL A 246 -7.15 -36.64 62.70
C VAL A 246 -8.53 -36.02 62.94
N VAL A 247 -9.02 -36.22 64.19
CA VAL A 247 -10.28 -35.67 64.72
C VAL A 247 -10.21 -34.13 64.71
N PRO A 248 -11.26 -33.39 64.31
CA PRO A 248 -11.20 -31.93 64.15
C PRO A 248 -11.27 -31.23 65.52
N GLU A 249 -10.26 -30.41 65.82
CA GLU A 249 -10.32 -29.36 66.82
C GLU A 249 -11.22 -28.19 66.39
N PRO A 250 -11.84 -27.42 67.30
CA PRO A 250 -12.74 -26.33 66.97
C PRO A 250 -11.98 -25.24 66.20
N LYS A 251 -12.57 -24.85 65.05
CA LYS A 251 -12.04 -23.91 64.08
C LYS A 251 -11.87 -22.51 64.68
N PRO A 252 -10.65 -21.94 64.71
CA PRO A 252 -10.43 -20.57 65.16
C PRO A 252 -11.09 -19.59 64.17
N GLU A 253 -11.56 -18.46 64.70
CA GLU A 253 -12.14 -17.39 63.89
C GLU A 253 -11.14 -16.90 62.84
N PRO A 254 -11.57 -16.66 61.57
CA PRO A 254 -10.69 -16.28 60.49
C PRO A 254 -10.05 -14.90 60.77
N LYS A 255 -8.73 -14.85 60.79
CA LYS A 255 -7.95 -13.60 60.90
C LYS A 255 -7.55 -13.12 59.52
N PRO A 256 -7.60 -11.81 59.23
CA PRO A 256 -7.15 -11.28 57.96
C PRO A 256 -5.63 -11.49 57.82
N VAL A 257 -5.22 -12.21 56.76
CA VAL A 257 -3.82 -12.42 56.41
C VAL A 257 -3.53 -11.67 55.10
N THR A 258 -2.47 -10.88 55.11
CA THR A 258 -2.01 -10.21 53.88
C THR A 258 -1.32 -11.22 52.97
N VAL A 259 -1.87 -11.43 51.79
CA VAL A 259 -1.30 -12.30 50.75
C VAL A 259 -0.59 -11.43 49.72
N ASN A 260 0.70 -11.67 49.48
CA ASN A 260 1.46 -11.02 48.41
C ASN A 260 1.42 -11.92 47.18
N GLU A 261 0.97 -11.37 46.06
CA GLU A 261 0.90 -12.04 44.77
C GLU A 261 1.80 -11.35 43.74
N SER A 262 2.35 -12.14 42.80
CA SER A 262 3.00 -11.63 41.61
C SER A 262 2.36 -12.22 40.36
N LEU A 263 2.20 -11.40 39.35
CA LEU A 263 1.75 -11.79 38.03
C LEU A 263 2.93 -11.71 37.05
N HIS A 264 3.09 -12.75 36.25
CA HIS A 264 4.02 -12.79 35.13
C HIS A 264 3.30 -13.46 33.94
N GLU A 265 3.11 -12.74 32.87
CA GLU A 265 2.45 -13.26 31.65
C GLU A 265 3.24 -12.89 30.42
N GLU A 266 3.31 -13.84 29.49
CA GLU A 266 4.04 -13.71 28.23
C GLU A 266 3.04 -13.82 27.05
N ILE A 267 3.09 -12.86 26.14
CA ILE A 267 2.27 -12.87 24.91
C ILE A 267 3.21 -12.89 23.73
N PHE A 268 3.16 -13.96 22.96
CA PHE A 268 3.99 -14.14 21.77
C PHE A 268 3.31 -13.65 20.50
N TYR A 269 4.11 -13.13 19.58
CA TYR A 269 3.63 -12.54 18.33
C TYR A 269 4.26 -13.21 17.11
N VAL A 270 3.46 -13.38 16.08
CA VAL A 270 3.95 -13.77 14.78
C VAL A 270 4.78 -12.63 14.19
N ILE A 271 5.79 -12.96 13.39
CA ILE A 271 6.62 -11.97 12.67
C ILE A 271 5.75 -10.94 11.94
N CYS A 272 6.13 -9.67 11.99
CA CYS A 272 5.40 -8.55 11.41
C CYS A 272 3.96 -8.35 11.95
N LYS A 273 3.59 -8.99 13.08
CA LYS A 273 2.32 -8.77 13.78
C LYS A 273 2.54 -8.01 15.08
N SER A 274 1.58 -7.18 15.43
CA SER A 274 1.56 -6.40 16.66
C SER A 274 0.24 -6.52 17.43
N ASP A 275 -0.74 -7.24 16.87
CA ASP A 275 -2.02 -7.48 17.53
C ASP A 275 -1.97 -8.83 18.28
N PRO A 276 -2.36 -8.89 19.55
CA PRO A 276 -2.38 -10.13 20.32
C PRO A 276 -3.50 -11.04 19.80
N VAL A 277 -3.19 -12.31 19.50
CA VAL A 277 -4.13 -13.31 19.02
C VAL A 277 -4.12 -14.53 19.92
N GLY A 278 -5.30 -15.05 20.27
CA GLY A 278 -5.42 -16.26 21.11
C GLY A 278 -5.00 -16.03 22.57
N THR A 279 -5.17 -14.82 23.09
CA THR A 279 -4.68 -14.40 24.41
C THR A 279 -5.79 -14.30 25.46
N GLU A 280 -6.98 -14.84 25.18
CA GLU A 280 -8.15 -14.70 26.06
C GLU A 280 -7.87 -15.25 27.48
N ALA A 281 -7.16 -16.36 27.58
CA ALA A 281 -6.81 -16.96 28.88
C ALA A 281 -5.85 -16.06 29.69
N GLN A 282 -4.82 -15.49 29.06
CA GLN A 282 -3.90 -14.54 29.68
C GLN A 282 -4.64 -13.28 30.13
N LEU A 283 -5.48 -12.72 29.27
CA LEU A 283 -6.28 -11.53 29.59
C LEU A 283 -7.20 -11.77 30.79
N GLN A 284 -7.81 -12.95 30.90
CA GLN A 284 -8.64 -13.30 32.05
C GLN A 284 -7.82 -13.44 33.33
N ARG A 285 -6.60 -14.02 33.31
CA ARG A 285 -5.73 -14.10 34.46
C ARG A 285 -5.28 -12.72 34.92
N ILE A 286 -4.87 -11.85 33.99
CA ILE A 286 -4.49 -10.46 34.27
C ILE A 286 -5.67 -9.71 34.90
N LYS A 287 -6.87 -9.82 34.30
CA LYS A 287 -8.09 -9.17 34.81
C LYS A 287 -8.38 -9.60 36.25
N LYS A 288 -8.42 -10.91 36.55
CA LYS A 288 -8.66 -11.43 37.89
C LYS A 288 -7.61 -10.97 38.90
N PHE A 289 -6.33 -10.92 38.50
CA PHE A 289 -5.27 -10.42 39.38
C PHE A 289 -5.48 -8.93 39.72
N MET A 290 -5.81 -8.10 38.72
CA MET A 290 -6.00 -6.66 38.90
C MET A 290 -7.28 -6.31 39.68
N GLU A 291 -8.31 -7.16 39.61
CA GLU A 291 -9.53 -7.05 40.43
C GLU A 291 -9.25 -7.39 41.90
N ARG A 292 -8.43 -8.40 42.16
CA ARG A 292 -8.02 -8.80 43.55
C ARG A 292 -7.03 -7.82 44.17
N ASN A 293 -6.22 -7.13 43.36
CA ASN A 293 -5.16 -6.25 43.83
C ASN A 293 -5.40 -4.81 43.29
N PRO A 294 -6.28 -4.00 43.92
CA PRO A 294 -6.65 -2.68 43.40
C PRO A 294 -5.47 -1.72 43.26
N ASP A 295 -4.46 -1.82 44.12
CA ASP A 295 -3.29 -0.94 44.12
C ASP A 295 -2.16 -1.40 43.19
N ALA A 296 -2.28 -2.59 42.57
CA ALA A 296 -1.27 -3.12 41.68
C ALA A 296 -1.16 -2.32 40.39
N LYS A 297 0.05 -2.20 39.85
CA LYS A 297 0.35 -1.58 38.57
C LYS A 297 0.96 -2.62 37.64
N LEU A 298 0.51 -2.60 36.38
CA LEU A 298 1.05 -3.46 35.31
C LEU A 298 2.22 -2.75 34.60
N GLN A 299 3.31 -3.48 34.46
CA GLN A 299 4.42 -3.10 33.62
C GLN A 299 4.41 -3.99 32.36
N ILE A 300 4.29 -3.38 31.20
CA ILE A 300 4.25 -4.04 29.89
C ILE A 300 5.53 -3.69 29.16
N ILE A 301 6.32 -4.71 28.78
CA ILE A 301 7.57 -4.51 28.03
C ILE A 301 7.48 -5.28 26.71
N GLY A 302 7.59 -4.55 25.60
CA GLY A 302 7.62 -5.13 24.27
C GLY A 302 9.03 -5.46 23.80
N TYR A 303 9.19 -6.61 23.16
CA TYR A 303 10.47 -7.11 22.63
C TYR A 303 10.33 -7.47 21.15
N ALA A 304 11.48 -7.54 20.48
CA ALA A 304 11.61 -8.00 19.10
C ALA A 304 12.86 -8.89 18.95
N ASP A 305 12.81 -9.84 18.07
CA ASP A 305 13.91 -10.75 17.82
C ASP A 305 15.05 -10.08 17.01
N LYS A 306 16.30 -10.47 17.28
CA LYS A 306 17.49 -10.01 16.56
C LYS A 306 17.62 -10.62 15.15
N GLY A 307 17.00 -11.78 14.93
CA GLY A 307 17.15 -12.53 13.68
C GLY A 307 16.43 -11.92 12.49
N THR A 308 15.53 -10.94 12.72
CA THR A 308 14.75 -10.30 11.66
C THR A 308 14.70 -8.78 11.84
N GLY A 309 14.54 -8.07 10.72
CA GLY A 309 14.44 -6.62 10.73
C GLY A 309 15.79 -5.90 10.90
N ASN A 310 15.73 -4.71 11.49
CA ASN A 310 16.88 -3.92 11.93
C ASN A 310 16.51 -3.19 13.24
N PRO A 311 17.45 -2.60 13.99
CA PRO A 311 17.17 -1.99 15.29
C PRO A 311 16.02 -0.98 15.29
N LYS A 312 15.90 -0.16 14.23
CA LYS A 312 14.83 0.82 14.10
C LYS A 312 13.45 0.16 13.89
N ILE A 313 13.39 -0.86 13.05
CA ILE A 313 12.16 -1.64 12.79
C ILE A 313 11.78 -2.44 14.02
N ASN A 314 12.74 -3.08 14.68
CA ASN A 314 12.53 -3.89 15.87
C ASN A 314 12.03 -3.03 17.05
N MET A 315 12.57 -1.84 17.24
CA MET A 315 12.07 -0.87 18.22
C MET A 315 10.62 -0.46 17.90
N MET A 316 10.30 -0.20 16.63
CA MET A 316 8.93 0.15 16.23
C MET A 316 7.93 -0.97 16.49
N TYR A 317 8.28 -2.22 16.17
CA TYR A 317 7.37 -3.36 16.41
C TYR A 317 7.21 -3.67 17.89
N SER A 318 8.27 -3.63 18.67
CA SER A 318 8.19 -3.83 20.12
C SER A 318 7.31 -2.77 20.80
N GLN A 319 7.43 -1.49 20.40
CA GLN A 319 6.57 -0.43 20.89
C GLN A 319 5.09 -0.65 20.50
N ARG A 320 4.81 -0.97 19.23
CA ARG A 320 3.45 -1.25 18.78
C ARG A 320 2.81 -2.43 19.51
N ARG A 321 3.58 -3.50 19.80
CA ARG A 321 3.10 -4.65 20.57
C ARG A 321 2.72 -4.25 21.98
N ALA A 322 3.57 -3.47 22.65
CA ALA A 322 3.30 -2.97 23.99
C ALA A 322 2.07 -2.06 24.02
N ASP A 323 1.94 -1.14 23.06
CA ASP A 323 0.82 -0.20 22.97
C ASP A 323 -0.50 -0.92 22.64
N ASN A 324 -0.49 -1.88 21.71
CA ASN A 324 -1.69 -2.66 21.37
C ASN A 324 -2.11 -3.58 22.54
N CYS A 325 -1.15 -4.14 23.27
CA CYS A 325 -1.43 -4.90 24.47
C CYS A 325 -2.09 -4.01 25.55
N LYS A 326 -1.52 -2.85 25.84
CA LYS A 326 -2.10 -1.84 26.74
C LYS A 326 -3.53 -1.49 26.33
N LYS A 327 -3.74 -1.16 25.05
CA LYS A 327 -5.06 -0.85 24.50
C LYS A 327 -6.06 -1.99 24.71
N THR A 328 -5.65 -3.23 24.46
CA THR A 328 -6.50 -4.41 24.64
C THR A 328 -6.89 -4.61 26.10
N LEU A 329 -5.97 -4.39 27.05
CA LEU A 329 -6.24 -4.49 28.48
C LEU A 329 -7.22 -3.41 28.96
N ILE A 330 -7.12 -2.20 28.44
CA ILE A 330 -8.08 -1.12 28.74
C ILE A 330 -9.46 -1.46 28.17
N GLU A 331 -9.55 -1.79 26.87
CA GLU A 331 -10.82 -1.96 26.18
C GLU A 331 -11.56 -3.25 26.54
N LYS A 332 -10.84 -4.39 26.70
CA LYS A 332 -11.46 -5.70 26.95
C LYS A 332 -11.51 -6.08 28.43
N CYS A 333 -10.54 -5.62 29.23
CA CYS A 333 -10.48 -5.97 30.64
C CYS A 333 -10.95 -4.85 31.56
N GLY A 334 -11.14 -3.63 31.06
CA GLY A 334 -11.61 -2.48 31.83
C GLY A 334 -10.58 -1.97 32.85
N ILE A 335 -9.28 -2.21 32.63
CA ILE A 335 -8.21 -1.78 33.53
C ILE A 335 -7.91 -0.30 33.26
N ASP A 336 -7.83 0.52 34.34
CA ASP A 336 -7.52 1.94 34.22
C ASP A 336 -6.14 2.16 33.59
N ALA A 337 -6.08 3.04 32.60
CA ALA A 337 -4.87 3.42 31.86
C ALA A 337 -3.73 3.93 32.79
N ALA A 338 -4.09 4.58 33.92
CA ALA A 338 -3.14 5.06 34.92
C ALA A 338 -2.40 3.93 35.67
N ARG A 339 -2.98 2.74 35.66
CA ARG A 339 -2.37 1.54 36.27
C ARG A 339 -1.50 0.75 35.29
N ILE A 340 -1.34 1.17 34.04
CA ILE A 340 -0.61 0.44 33.00
C ILE A 340 0.52 1.29 32.44
N THR A 341 1.76 0.85 32.62
CA THR A 341 2.95 1.41 31.98
C THR A 341 3.38 0.50 30.83
N ALA A 342 3.56 1.05 29.62
CA ALA A 342 4.00 0.31 28.45
C ALA A 342 5.34 0.89 27.94
N THR A 343 6.34 0.03 27.77
CA THR A 343 7.68 0.38 27.26
C THR A 343 8.13 -0.62 26.20
N ALA A 344 9.20 -0.29 25.49
CA ALA A 344 9.77 -1.17 24.48
C ALA A 344 11.28 -1.24 24.57
N MET A 345 11.83 -2.43 24.33
CA MET A 345 13.27 -2.70 24.34
C MET A 345 13.82 -3.03 22.93
N GLY A 346 12.97 -3.09 21.92
CA GLY A 346 13.40 -3.50 20.58
C GLY A 346 14.05 -4.88 20.60
N ASP A 347 15.21 -4.97 19.95
CA ASP A 347 16.08 -6.14 19.92
C ASP A 347 17.31 -6.02 20.81
N THR A 348 17.37 -4.99 21.67
CA THR A 348 18.53 -4.74 22.55
C THR A 348 18.62 -5.76 23.67
N VAL A 349 17.48 -6.28 24.11
CA VAL A 349 17.36 -7.33 25.13
C VAL A 349 16.63 -8.52 24.51
N GLN A 350 17.15 -9.72 24.76
CA GLN A 350 16.59 -10.98 24.29
C GLN A 350 16.24 -11.82 25.51
N PRO A 351 14.99 -11.76 26.02
CA PRO A 351 14.60 -12.49 27.22
C PRO A 351 14.61 -14.02 27.08
N PHE A 352 14.60 -14.52 25.84
CA PHE A 352 14.58 -15.95 25.53
C PHE A 352 15.77 -16.35 24.66
N ASP A 353 16.32 -17.55 24.87
CA ASP A 353 17.37 -18.14 24.05
C ASP A 353 16.89 -18.42 22.63
N GLU A 354 15.65 -18.81 22.49
CA GLU A 354 14.99 -19.01 21.19
C GLU A 354 14.68 -17.67 20.54
N ASN A 355 15.34 -17.40 19.39
CA ASN A 355 15.18 -16.11 18.70
C ASN A 355 13.72 -15.71 18.45
N ASP A 356 12.88 -16.67 18.04
CA ASP A 356 11.47 -16.42 17.67
C ASP A 356 10.58 -16.05 18.85
N LYS A 357 10.90 -16.53 20.08
CA LYS A 357 10.21 -16.19 21.33
C LYS A 357 10.45 -14.75 21.75
N ASN A 358 11.51 -14.12 21.26
CA ASN A 358 11.78 -12.71 21.54
C ASN A 358 10.81 -11.75 20.79
N ARG A 359 9.93 -12.26 19.95
CA ARG A 359 8.77 -11.52 19.44
C ARG A 359 7.62 -11.57 20.46
N CYS A 360 7.79 -10.91 21.59
CA CYS A 360 6.85 -11.02 22.69
C CYS A 360 6.58 -9.69 23.39
N VAL A 361 5.58 -9.73 24.26
CA VAL A 361 5.32 -8.76 25.30
C VAL A 361 5.33 -9.50 26.62
N ILE A 362 6.09 -9.01 27.59
CA ILE A 362 6.10 -9.50 28.96
C ILE A 362 5.32 -8.52 29.82
N ILE A 363 4.44 -9.06 30.66
CA ILE A 363 3.55 -8.30 31.54
C ILE A 363 3.82 -8.74 32.98
N ASP A 364 4.34 -7.83 33.78
CA ASP A 364 4.65 -8.05 35.18
C ASP A 364 3.81 -7.16 36.09
N ALA A 365 3.38 -7.69 37.22
CA ALA A 365 2.79 -6.93 38.30
C ALA A 365 3.07 -7.55 39.68
N LYS A 366 3.05 -6.71 40.69
CA LYS A 366 3.07 -7.14 42.12
C LYS A 366 1.88 -6.51 42.82
N GLY A 367 1.20 -7.27 43.61
CA GLY A 367 0.05 -6.82 44.38
C GLY A 367 -0.02 -7.49 45.73
N SER A 368 -0.84 -6.93 46.62
CA SER A 368 -1.17 -7.52 47.92
C SER A 368 -2.65 -7.32 48.19
N HIS A 369 -3.28 -8.32 48.75
CA HIS A 369 -4.67 -8.25 49.19
C HIS A 369 -4.86 -8.98 50.51
N GLN A 370 -5.97 -8.72 51.22
CA GLN A 370 -6.30 -9.40 52.45
C GLN A 370 -7.22 -10.59 52.20
N GLU A 371 -6.84 -11.74 52.69
CA GLU A 371 -7.66 -12.96 52.66
C GLU A 371 -8.06 -13.34 54.11
N MET A 372 -9.32 -13.67 54.32
CA MET A 372 -9.78 -14.18 55.61
C MET A 372 -9.46 -15.68 55.71
N LYS A 373 -8.47 -16.03 56.51
CA LYS A 373 -8.09 -17.44 56.79
C LYS A 373 -8.43 -17.85 58.18
#